data_a9485f44a76fbf81e893b54ee17ce904
#
_entry.id   a9485f44a76fbf81e893b54ee17ce904
#
_cell.length_a   1.000
_cell.length_b   1.000
_cell.length_c   1.000
_cell.angle_alpha   90.00
_cell.angle_beta   90.00
_cell.angle_gamma   90.00
#
_symmetry.space_group_name_H-M   'P 1'
#
loop_
_entity.id
_entity.type
_entity.pdbx_description
1 polymer ?
#
loop_
_entity_poly.entity_id
_entity_poly.type
_entity_poly.pdbx_seq_one_letter_code
_entity_poly.pdbx_strand_id
1 'polypeptide(L)'
;MITSLERFTNLGPSSINDLEMERDFIRDTLEVLRATGEISNDAFLDAGTIQGGLSLLLNLLTQGITEAEASLQLNSLKERAGSLSRTYPDLDSKVESMRK
;
A
#
# COMPACT_ATOMS: atom_id res chain seq x y z
N MET A 1 -3.96 -3.35 3.82
CA MET A 1 -3.25 -2.14 3.40
C MET A 1 -2.14 -1.77 4.39
N ILE A 2 -2.48 -1.30 5.58
CA ILE A 2 -1.46 -0.96 6.58
C ILE A 2 -0.85 -2.24 7.16
N THR A 3 -1.69 -3.10 7.72
CA THR A 3 -1.27 -4.37 8.31
C THR A 3 -0.61 -5.29 7.30
N SER A 4 -1.16 -5.36 6.09
CA SER A 4 -0.65 -6.25 5.05
C SER A 4 0.74 -5.88 4.55
N LEU A 5 1.15 -4.61 4.66
CA LEU A 5 2.50 -4.20 4.26
C LEU A 5 3.58 -4.82 5.15
N GLU A 6 3.23 -5.18 6.38
CA GLU A 6 4.18 -5.78 7.32
C GLU A 6 4.73 -7.13 6.86
N ARG A 7 4.01 -7.84 5.99
CA ARG A 7 4.49 -9.12 5.48
C ARG A 7 5.65 -8.99 4.48
N PHE A 8 5.84 -7.79 3.92
CA PHE A 8 6.95 -7.55 2.99
C PHE A 8 8.19 -7.12 3.77
N THR A 9 9.24 -7.94 3.73
CA THR A 9 10.47 -7.69 4.50
C THR A 9 11.71 -7.66 3.62
N ASN A 10 11.87 -8.68 2.75
CA ASN A 10 13.04 -8.78 1.88
C ASN A 10 12.57 -8.69 0.43
N LEU A 11 12.79 -7.55 -0.19
CA LEU A 11 12.32 -7.31 -1.55
C LEU A 11 13.38 -7.66 -2.59
N GLY A 12 12.94 -8.41 -3.60
CA GLY A 12 13.76 -8.75 -4.75
C GLY A 12 12.85 -9.07 -5.92
N PRO A 13 13.40 -9.61 -7.02
CA PRO A 13 12.59 -9.94 -8.21
C PRO A 13 11.41 -10.86 -7.90
N SER A 14 11.56 -11.77 -6.93
CA SER A 14 10.49 -12.70 -6.54
C SER A 14 9.32 -12.00 -5.84
N SER A 15 9.51 -10.78 -5.34
CA SER A 15 8.47 -10.01 -4.63
C SER A 15 7.57 -9.22 -5.57
N ILE A 16 7.98 -9.04 -6.82
CA ILE A 16 7.29 -8.14 -7.76
C ILE A 16 5.82 -8.52 -7.93
N ASN A 17 5.54 -9.80 -8.14
CA ASN A 17 4.17 -10.25 -8.36
C ASN A 17 3.28 -10.00 -7.13
N ASP A 18 3.79 -10.29 -5.93
CA ASP A 18 3.04 -10.10 -4.70
C ASP A 18 2.78 -8.62 -4.42
N LEU A 19 3.77 -7.76 -4.67
CA LEU A 19 3.60 -6.32 -4.53
C LEU A 19 2.60 -5.76 -5.54
N GLU A 20 2.61 -6.27 -6.77
CA GLU A 20 1.68 -5.87 -7.80
C GLU A 20 0.24 -6.22 -7.42
N MET A 21 0.04 -7.43 -6.90
CA MET A 21 -1.26 -7.87 -6.42
C MET A 21 -1.76 -7.02 -5.25
N GLU A 22 -0.87 -6.67 -4.33
CA GLU A 22 -1.22 -5.83 -3.20
C GLU A 22 -1.59 -4.41 -3.64
N ARG A 23 -0.79 -3.82 -4.55
CA ARG A 23 -1.09 -2.50 -5.13
C ARG A 23 -2.47 -2.48 -5.78
N ASP A 24 -2.76 -3.49 -6.60
CA ASP A 24 -4.02 -3.56 -7.33
C ASP A 24 -5.20 -3.72 -6.37
N PHE A 25 -5.04 -4.55 -5.34
CA PHE A 25 -6.06 -4.73 -4.31
C PHE A 25 -6.35 -3.41 -3.59
N ILE A 26 -5.31 -2.70 -3.17
CA ILE A 26 -5.46 -1.41 -2.46
C ILE A 26 -6.17 -0.40 -3.35
N ARG A 27 -5.72 -0.26 -4.60
CA ARG A 27 -6.33 0.67 -5.55
C ARG A 27 -7.81 0.40 -5.74
N ASP A 28 -8.16 -0.84 -6.05
CA ASP A 28 -9.53 -1.21 -6.37
C ASP A 28 -10.44 -1.10 -5.15
N THR A 29 -9.94 -1.51 -3.99
CA THR A 29 -10.70 -1.45 -2.74
C THR A 29 -10.97 -0.01 -2.30
N LEU A 30 -9.97 0.86 -2.39
CA LEU A 30 -10.15 2.27 -2.04
C LEU A 30 -11.19 2.94 -2.93
N GLU A 31 -11.22 2.61 -4.21
CA GLU A 31 -12.22 3.16 -5.13
C GLU A 31 -13.63 2.73 -4.74
N VAL A 32 -13.82 1.46 -4.40
CA VAL A 32 -15.12 0.95 -3.96
C VAL A 32 -15.56 1.62 -2.66
N LEU A 33 -14.66 1.71 -1.69
CA LEU A 33 -14.99 2.31 -0.38
C LEU A 33 -15.35 3.80 -0.52
N ARG A 34 -14.66 4.52 -1.39
CA ARG A 34 -15.01 5.91 -1.67
C ARG A 34 -16.37 6.01 -2.37
N ALA A 35 -16.58 5.19 -3.39
CA ALA A 35 -17.83 5.23 -4.18
C ALA A 35 -19.07 4.91 -3.33
N THR A 36 -18.92 4.05 -2.33
CA THR A 36 -20.02 3.67 -1.44
C THR A 36 -20.15 4.59 -0.22
N GLY A 37 -19.25 5.58 -0.08
CA GLY A 37 -19.28 6.53 1.03
C GLY A 37 -18.74 5.98 2.34
N GLU A 38 -18.09 4.81 2.34
CA GLU A 38 -17.54 4.22 3.56
C GLU A 38 -16.26 4.90 4.03
N ILE A 39 -15.55 5.56 3.12
CA ILE A 39 -14.42 6.41 3.48
C ILE A 39 -14.61 7.80 2.86
N SER A 40 -14.02 8.82 3.50
CA SER A 40 -14.09 10.18 3.02
C SER A 40 -13.17 10.39 1.80
N ASN A 41 -13.39 11.48 1.07
CA ASN A 41 -12.49 11.89 0.00
C ASN A 41 -11.07 12.12 0.53
N ASP A 42 -10.94 12.73 1.70
CA ASP A 42 -9.62 12.97 2.31
C ASP A 42 -8.90 11.66 2.61
N ALA A 43 -9.60 10.68 3.17
CA ALA A 43 -9.02 9.36 3.41
C ALA A 43 -8.61 8.68 2.11
N PHE A 44 -9.44 8.79 1.07
CA PHE A 44 -9.14 8.23 -0.24
C PHE A 44 -7.88 8.84 -0.84
N LEU A 45 -7.76 10.16 -0.80
CA LEU A 45 -6.59 10.85 -1.36
C LEU A 45 -5.31 10.53 -0.60
N ASP A 46 -5.38 10.55 0.73
CA ASP A 46 -4.23 10.25 1.57
C ASP A 46 -3.79 8.78 1.42
N ALA A 47 -4.74 7.85 1.43
CA ALA A 47 -4.46 6.43 1.24
C ALA A 47 -3.92 6.13 -0.16
N GLY A 48 -4.34 6.89 -1.15
CA GLY A 48 -3.83 6.78 -2.52
C GLY A 48 -2.32 6.96 -2.63
N THR A 49 -1.71 7.67 -1.68
CA THR A 49 -0.25 7.83 -1.65
C THR A 49 0.48 6.51 -1.39
N ILE A 50 -0.16 5.58 -0.69
CA ILE A 50 0.41 4.24 -0.47
C ILE A 50 0.40 3.46 -1.79
N GLN A 51 -0.72 3.48 -2.51
CA GLN A 51 -0.82 2.82 -3.81
C GLN A 51 0.19 3.41 -4.80
N GLY A 52 0.30 4.74 -4.84
CA GLY A 52 1.29 5.41 -5.69
C GLY A 52 2.73 5.06 -5.31
N GLY A 53 3.02 4.96 -4.02
CA GLY A 53 4.34 4.55 -3.53
C GLY A 53 4.68 3.12 -3.89
N LEU A 54 3.70 2.21 -3.84
CA LEU A 54 3.89 0.82 -4.27
C LEU A 54 4.17 0.75 -5.77
N SER A 55 3.47 1.56 -6.57
CA SER A 55 3.70 1.63 -8.02
C SER A 55 5.12 2.09 -8.33
N LEU A 56 5.61 3.10 -7.61
CA LEU A 56 6.99 3.57 -7.77
C LEU A 56 8.00 2.48 -7.38
N LEU A 57 7.77 1.82 -6.25
CA LEU A 57 8.64 0.74 -5.79
C LEU A 57 8.70 -0.39 -6.83
N LEU A 58 7.56 -0.76 -7.40
CA LEU A 58 7.49 -1.78 -8.46
C LEU A 58 8.33 -1.38 -9.68
N ASN A 59 8.22 -0.13 -10.12
CA ASN A 59 9.03 0.37 -11.23
C ASN A 59 10.51 0.28 -10.93
N LEU A 60 10.92 0.67 -9.71
CA LEU A 60 12.33 0.61 -9.31
C LEU A 60 12.84 -0.84 -9.27
N LEU A 61 12.03 -1.77 -8.77
CA LEU A 61 12.38 -3.19 -8.73
C LEU A 61 12.57 -3.76 -10.14
N THR A 62 11.72 -3.39 -11.08
CA THR A 62 11.86 -3.84 -12.47
C THR A 62 13.10 -3.25 -13.14
N GLN A 63 13.59 -2.11 -12.66
CA GLN A 63 14.81 -1.49 -13.15
C GLN A 63 16.07 -2.04 -12.45
N GLY A 64 15.90 -2.92 -11.47
CA GLY A 64 17.00 -3.61 -10.82
C GLY A 64 17.69 -2.84 -9.71
N ILE A 65 16.96 -2.05 -8.92
CA ILE A 65 17.54 -1.38 -7.74
C ILE A 65 18.03 -2.42 -6.73
N THR A 66 18.94 -2.00 -5.85
CA THR A 66 19.47 -2.87 -4.81
C THR A 66 18.39 -3.20 -3.76
N GLU A 67 18.58 -4.33 -3.06
CA GLU A 67 17.71 -4.69 -1.94
C GLU A 67 17.70 -3.60 -0.86
N ALA A 68 18.85 -2.98 -0.62
CA ALA A 68 18.97 -1.92 0.39
C ALA A 68 18.08 -0.73 0.02
N GLU A 69 18.11 -0.30 -1.24
CA GLU A 69 17.26 0.80 -1.71
C GLU A 69 15.79 0.44 -1.68
N ALA A 70 15.45 -0.79 -2.09
CA ALA A 70 14.08 -1.27 -2.06
C ALA A 70 13.54 -1.29 -0.62
N SER A 71 14.37 -1.73 0.33
CA SER A 71 13.98 -1.77 1.75
C SER A 71 13.75 -0.37 2.31
N LEU A 72 14.57 0.61 1.93
CA LEU A 72 14.37 2.00 2.35
C LEU A 72 13.03 2.55 1.85
N GLN A 73 12.69 2.29 0.59
CA GLN A 73 11.42 2.72 0.02
C GLN A 73 10.24 2.05 0.72
N LEU A 74 10.35 0.75 0.97
CA LEU A 74 9.30 0.01 1.66
C LEU A 74 9.10 0.53 3.09
N ASN A 75 10.18 0.77 3.82
CA ASN A 75 10.10 1.29 5.19
C ASN A 75 9.43 2.67 5.22
N SER A 76 9.72 3.51 4.24
CA SER A 76 9.08 4.82 4.10
C SER A 76 7.56 4.66 3.90
N LEU A 77 7.15 3.70 3.09
CA LEU A 77 5.72 3.41 2.89
C LEU A 77 5.07 2.87 4.15
N LYS A 78 5.75 2.01 4.90
CA LYS A 78 5.24 1.49 6.18
C LYS A 78 5.05 2.60 7.21
N GLU A 79 5.97 3.56 7.28
CA GLU A 79 5.83 4.72 8.16
C GLU A 79 4.63 5.58 7.77
N ARG A 80 4.46 5.82 6.48
CA ARG A 80 3.31 6.58 5.97
C ARG A 80 2.00 5.86 6.28
N ALA A 81 1.97 4.55 6.10
CA ALA A 81 0.80 3.74 6.43
C ALA A 81 0.48 3.82 7.92
N GLY A 82 1.50 3.82 8.78
CA GLY A 82 1.31 4.01 10.22
C GLY A 82 0.69 5.36 10.55
N SER A 83 1.11 6.41 9.86
CA SER A 83 0.51 7.75 10.01
C SER A 83 -0.96 7.77 9.60
N LEU A 84 -1.30 7.07 8.53
CA LEU A 84 -2.70 6.93 8.10
C LEU A 84 -3.54 6.24 9.17
N SER A 85 -2.98 5.23 9.83
CA SER A 85 -3.68 4.53 10.90
C SER A 85 -4.04 5.46 12.07
N ARG A 86 -3.20 6.43 12.35
CA ARG A 86 -3.47 7.42 13.41
C ARG A 86 -4.53 8.44 12.99
N THR A 87 -4.50 8.86 11.72
CA THR A 87 -5.44 9.86 11.20
C THR A 87 -6.82 9.25 10.88
N TYR A 88 -6.83 8.02 10.37
CA TYR A 88 -8.03 7.31 9.97
C TYR A 88 -8.06 5.92 10.62
N PRO A 89 -8.44 5.83 11.92
CA PRO A 89 -8.32 4.57 12.68
C PRO A 89 -9.06 3.38 12.08
N ASP A 90 -10.15 3.62 11.34
CA ASP A 90 -10.96 2.55 10.77
C ASP A 90 -10.55 2.15 9.35
N LEU A 91 -9.60 2.88 8.76
CA LEU A 91 -9.26 2.69 7.34
C LEU A 91 -8.73 1.29 7.05
N ASP A 92 -7.75 0.83 7.83
CA ASP A 92 -7.14 -0.47 7.59
C ASP A 92 -8.15 -1.62 7.71
N SER A 93 -8.98 -1.60 8.75
CA SER A 93 -9.98 -2.64 8.93
C SER A 93 -11.02 -2.66 7.81
N LYS A 94 -11.42 -1.49 7.32
CA LYS A 94 -12.35 -1.40 6.19
C LYS A 94 -11.76 -1.98 4.92
N VAL A 95 -10.49 -1.67 4.64
CA VAL A 95 -9.79 -2.21 3.47
C VAL A 95 -9.62 -3.73 3.61
N GLU A 96 -9.10 -4.18 4.76
CA GLU A 96 -8.81 -5.60 4.97
C GLU A 96 -10.06 -6.47 5.01
N SER A 97 -11.20 -5.91 5.42
CA SER A 97 -12.48 -6.65 5.42
C SER A 97 -12.93 -7.04 4.00
N MET A 98 -12.41 -6.39 2.97
CA MET A 98 -12.73 -6.71 1.58
C MET A 98 -11.77 -7.73 0.96
N ARG A 99 -10.75 -8.11 1.69
CA ARG A 99 -9.79 -9.13 1.24
C ARG A 99 -10.43 -10.51 1.34
N LYS A 100 -10.26 -11.29 0.29
CA LYS A 100 -10.83 -12.64 0.23
C LYS A 100 -9.76 -13.71 0.46
#